data_bc5f98a1895bc446bb345d51dcd89ac3
#
_entry.id   bc5f98a1895bc446bb345d51dcd89ac3
#
_cell.length_a   1.000
_cell.length_b   1.000
_cell.length_c   1.000
_cell.angle_alpha   90.00
_cell.angle_beta   90.00
_cell.angle_gamma   90.00
#
_symmetry.space_group_name_H-M   'P 1'
#
loop_
_entity.id
_entity.type
_entity.pdbx_description
1 polymer ?
#
loop_
_entity_poly.entity_id
_entity_poly.type
_entity_poly.pdbx_seq_one_letter_code
_entity_poly.pdbx_strand_id
1 'polypeptide(L)'
;PRFDAPDYRGSGKLQDKVALVTGADSGIGRAVAVLFAREGADVAIAFHSSADDARETARHVEAEGRRALLLQGDVRDRAWCEDAVARTVAELGALDVLVNNAAFQEHAADPEDLDDERV
;
A
#
# COMPACT_ATOMS: atom_id res chain seq x y z
N PRO A 1 -11.39 -9.27 5.54
CA PRO A 1 -10.19 -10.02 5.95
C PRO A 1 -9.55 -9.43 7.18
N ARG A 2 -8.95 -10.30 7.92
CA ARG A 2 -8.23 -9.90 9.12
C ARG A 2 -6.89 -9.33 8.73
N PHE A 3 -6.70 -8.07 9.05
CA PHE A 3 -5.39 -7.46 8.84
C PHE A 3 -4.53 -7.55 10.11
N ASP A 4 -5.14 -7.94 11.21
CA ASP A 4 -4.44 -8.05 12.49
C ASP A 4 -4.61 -9.47 13.00
N ALA A 5 -3.68 -10.32 12.63
CA ALA A 5 -3.63 -11.71 13.05
C ALA A 5 -2.61 -11.82 14.19
N PRO A 6 -3.06 -11.74 15.44
CA PRO A 6 -2.11 -11.66 16.56
C PRO A 6 -1.19 -12.87 16.68
N ASP A 7 -1.63 -14.02 16.14
CA ASP A 7 -0.80 -15.21 16.19
C ASP A 7 0.23 -15.29 15.08
N TYR A 8 0.10 -14.45 14.05
CA TYR A 8 1.05 -14.47 12.94
C TYR A 8 2.36 -13.83 13.35
N ARG A 9 3.44 -14.48 13.03
CA ARG A 9 4.78 -13.95 13.23
C ARG A 9 5.47 -13.84 11.89
N GLY A 10 5.97 -12.65 11.58
CA GLY A 10 6.69 -12.45 10.35
C GLY A 10 7.96 -13.29 10.32
N SER A 11 8.32 -13.75 9.13
CA SER A 11 9.53 -14.53 8.91
C SER A 11 10.72 -13.67 8.49
N GLY A 12 10.51 -12.37 8.32
CA GLY A 12 11.57 -11.45 7.89
C GLY A 12 11.88 -11.53 6.41
N LYS A 13 10.98 -12.08 5.61
CA LYS A 13 11.20 -12.25 4.17
C LYS A 13 11.39 -10.93 3.44
N LEU A 14 10.82 -9.85 3.98
CA LEU A 14 10.91 -8.53 3.37
C LEU A 14 11.77 -7.58 4.20
N GLN A 15 12.69 -8.13 4.98
CA GLN A 15 13.50 -7.33 5.89
C GLN A 15 14.21 -6.21 5.12
N ASP A 16 13.97 -4.99 5.56
CA ASP A 16 14.55 -3.78 4.98
C ASP A 16 14.16 -3.51 3.53
N LYS A 17 13.12 -4.18 3.03
CA LYS A 17 12.54 -3.86 1.74
C LYS A 17 11.53 -2.73 1.89
N VAL A 18 11.12 -2.16 0.76
CA VAL A 18 10.13 -1.07 0.74
C VAL A 18 9.01 -1.45 -0.20
N ALA A 19 7.78 -1.38 0.30
CA ALA A 19 6.59 -1.68 -0.50
C ALA A 19 5.74 -0.43 -0.66
N LEU A 20 5.15 -0.27 -1.84
CA LEU A 20 4.14 0.75 -2.09
C LEU A 20 2.82 0.03 -2.34
N VAL A 21 1.82 0.30 -1.51
CA VAL A 21 0.51 -0.35 -1.59
C VAL A 21 -0.54 0.69 -1.91
N THR A 22 -1.23 0.54 -3.05
CA THR A 22 -2.32 1.43 -3.40
C THR A 22 -3.61 0.92 -2.79
N GLY A 23 -4.49 1.85 -2.39
CA GLY A 23 -5.73 1.45 -1.73
C GLY A 23 -5.53 0.87 -0.35
N ALA A 24 -4.45 1.23 0.32
CA ALA A 24 -4.13 0.68 1.63
C ALA A 24 -5.00 1.25 2.74
N ASP A 25 -5.90 2.17 2.40
CA ASP A 25 -6.93 2.66 3.31
C ASP A 25 -8.11 1.68 3.42
N SER A 26 -8.21 0.68 2.53
CA SER A 26 -9.30 -0.29 2.55
C SER A 26 -8.89 -1.52 3.35
N GLY A 27 -9.88 -2.39 3.63
CA GLY A 27 -9.63 -3.59 4.42
C GLY A 27 -8.57 -4.51 3.84
N ILE A 28 -8.65 -4.80 2.53
CA ILE A 28 -7.69 -5.70 1.88
C ILE A 28 -6.32 -5.04 1.79
N GLY A 29 -6.27 -3.78 1.36
CA GLY A 29 -5.00 -3.07 1.25
C GLY A 29 -4.33 -2.89 2.60
N ARG A 30 -5.12 -2.64 3.64
CA ARG A 30 -4.59 -2.54 5.00
C ARG A 30 -3.98 -3.87 5.44
N ALA A 31 -4.69 -4.98 5.17
CA ALA A 31 -4.18 -6.29 5.54
C ALA A 31 -2.83 -6.56 4.88
N VAL A 32 -2.70 -6.24 3.59
CA VAL A 32 -1.45 -6.42 2.86
C VAL A 32 -0.34 -5.56 3.47
N ALA A 33 -0.65 -4.28 3.74
CA ALA A 33 0.34 -3.36 4.29
C ALA A 33 0.86 -3.84 5.64
N VAL A 34 -0.04 -4.30 6.50
CA VAL A 34 0.34 -4.76 7.84
C VAL A 34 1.17 -6.04 7.75
N LEU A 35 0.79 -6.98 6.88
CA LEU A 35 1.55 -8.21 6.72
C LEU A 35 2.96 -7.93 6.19
N PHE A 36 3.08 -7.00 5.24
CA PHE A 36 4.39 -6.61 4.74
C PHE A 36 5.25 -6.01 5.84
N ALA A 37 4.65 -5.18 6.69
CA ALA A 37 5.38 -4.61 7.82
C ALA A 37 5.87 -5.69 8.78
N ARG A 38 5.04 -6.70 9.01
CA ARG A 38 5.45 -7.83 9.85
C ARG A 38 6.59 -8.63 9.26
N GLU A 39 6.69 -8.63 7.92
CA GLU A 39 7.79 -9.29 7.24
C GLU A 39 9.04 -8.42 7.16
N GLY A 40 9.00 -7.22 7.72
CA GLY A 40 10.16 -6.36 7.83
C GLY A 40 10.22 -5.21 6.83
N ALA A 41 9.16 -4.97 6.07
CA ALA A 41 9.16 -3.92 5.05
C ALA A 41 8.69 -2.58 5.62
N ASP A 42 9.27 -1.51 5.13
CA ASP A 42 8.67 -0.18 5.26
C ASP A 42 7.60 -0.06 4.19
N VAL A 43 6.52 0.67 4.48
CA VAL A 43 5.35 0.68 3.59
C VAL A 43 4.93 2.10 3.26
N ALA A 44 4.87 2.40 1.96
CA ALA A 44 4.23 3.60 1.47
C ALA A 44 2.75 3.27 1.21
N ILE A 45 1.87 4.10 1.72
CA ILE A 45 0.43 3.88 1.74
C ILE A 45 -0.20 4.92 0.82
N ALA A 46 -0.60 4.49 -0.37
CA ALA A 46 -1.25 5.37 -1.34
C ALA A 46 -2.76 5.25 -1.18
N PHE A 47 -3.42 6.41 -1.09
CA PHE A 47 -4.86 6.45 -0.88
C PHE A 47 -5.44 7.65 -1.61
N HIS A 48 -6.74 7.61 -1.92
CA HIS A 48 -7.37 8.69 -2.68
C HIS A 48 -8.03 9.71 -1.75
N SER A 49 -8.97 9.29 -0.91
CA SER A 49 -9.76 10.24 -0.15
C SER A 49 -9.95 9.91 1.33
N SER A 50 -9.71 8.68 1.73
CA SER A 50 -10.00 8.24 3.10
C SER A 50 -8.77 8.43 3.99
N ALA A 51 -8.46 9.68 4.28
CA ALA A 51 -7.23 10.01 5.01
C ALA A 51 -7.20 9.41 6.42
N ASP A 52 -8.36 9.39 7.11
CA ASP A 52 -8.40 8.81 8.45
C ASP A 52 -8.10 7.32 8.43
N ASP A 53 -8.64 6.61 7.43
CA ASP A 53 -8.38 5.18 7.30
C ASP A 53 -6.93 4.92 6.91
N ALA A 54 -6.37 5.78 6.07
CA ALA A 54 -4.96 5.65 5.69
C ALA A 54 -4.06 5.89 6.90
N ARG A 55 -4.38 6.86 7.73
CA ARG A 55 -3.61 7.10 8.95
C ARG A 55 -3.71 5.92 9.90
N GLU A 56 -4.87 5.27 9.96
CA GLU A 56 -5.02 4.08 10.78
C GLU A 56 -4.12 2.96 10.28
N THR A 57 -4.07 2.76 8.96
CA THR A 57 -3.16 1.78 8.38
C THR A 57 -1.71 2.10 8.75
N ALA A 58 -1.33 3.38 8.67
CA ALA A 58 0.02 3.80 9.03
C ALA A 58 0.34 3.46 10.49
N ARG A 59 -0.62 3.67 11.38
CA ARG A 59 -0.41 3.32 12.80
C ARG A 59 -0.14 1.83 12.98
N HIS A 60 -0.84 0.98 12.21
CA HIS A 60 -0.59 -0.46 12.30
C HIS A 60 0.78 -0.84 11.76
N VAL A 61 1.23 -0.19 10.68
CA VAL A 61 2.58 -0.42 10.15
C VAL A 61 3.63 -0.01 11.18
N GLU A 62 3.44 1.17 11.78
CA GLU A 62 4.39 1.66 12.77
C GLU A 62 4.41 0.82 14.02
N ALA A 63 3.27 0.25 14.39
CA ALA A 63 3.21 -0.67 15.54
C ALA A 63 4.03 -1.93 15.32
N GLU A 64 4.30 -2.28 14.05
CA GLU A 64 5.18 -3.40 13.73
C GLU A 64 6.65 -2.98 13.71
N GLY A 65 6.95 -1.73 14.04
CA GLY A 65 8.32 -1.24 14.10
C GLY A 65 8.86 -0.77 12.76
N ARG A 66 8.00 -0.55 11.76
CA ARG A 66 8.45 -0.13 10.44
C ARG A 66 7.99 1.28 10.13
N ARG A 67 8.56 1.89 9.11
CA ARG A 67 8.19 3.25 8.70
C ARG A 67 6.99 3.20 7.78
N ALA A 68 6.10 4.19 7.91
CA ALA A 68 4.95 4.35 7.03
C ALA A 68 5.02 5.73 6.37
N LEU A 69 4.71 5.78 5.07
CA LEU A 69 4.68 7.02 4.31
C LEU A 69 3.30 7.15 3.68
N LEU A 70 2.61 8.25 3.93
CA LEU A 70 1.27 8.47 3.39
C LEU A 70 1.36 9.29 2.11
N LEU A 71 0.72 8.80 1.03
CA LEU A 71 0.72 9.44 -0.27
C LEU A 71 -0.70 9.56 -0.76
N GLN A 72 -1.23 10.79 -0.79
CA GLN A 72 -2.61 11.02 -1.22
C GLN A 72 -2.66 11.43 -2.68
N GLY A 73 -3.52 10.77 -3.45
CA GLY A 73 -3.71 11.12 -4.85
C GLY A 73 -4.49 10.06 -5.60
N ASP A 74 -4.59 10.25 -6.90
CA ASP A 74 -5.39 9.39 -7.77
C ASP A 74 -4.45 8.50 -8.59
N VAL A 75 -4.55 7.18 -8.38
CA VAL A 75 -3.70 6.23 -9.10
C VAL A 75 -3.95 6.21 -10.60
N ARG A 76 -5.03 6.83 -11.07
CA ARG A 76 -5.29 6.96 -12.50
C ARG A 76 -4.50 8.10 -13.13
N ASP A 77 -3.93 8.98 -12.31
CA ASP A 77 -3.12 10.10 -12.78
C ASP A 77 -1.67 9.64 -12.87
N ARG A 78 -1.18 9.54 -14.12
CA ARG A 78 0.18 9.04 -14.34
C ARG A 78 1.22 9.92 -13.66
N ALA A 79 1.06 11.24 -13.74
CA ALA A 79 2.05 12.14 -13.14
C ALA A 79 2.10 11.94 -11.63
N TRP A 80 0.92 11.74 -11.01
CA TRP A 80 0.90 11.47 -9.58
C TRP A 80 1.58 10.15 -9.25
N CYS A 81 1.35 9.11 -10.08
CA CYS A 81 1.97 7.81 -9.83
C CYS A 81 3.47 7.90 -9.91
N GLU A 82 3.99 8.63 -10.89
CA GLU A 82 5.45 8.81 -11.02
C GLU A 82 6.01 9.56 -9.82
N ASP A 83 5.29 10.58 -9.35
CA ASP A 83 5.71 11.32 -8.18
C ASP A 83 5.66 10.45 -6.94
N ALA A 84 4.64 9.60 -6.81
CA ALA A 84 4.52 8.71 -5.66
C ALA A 84 5.69 7.74 -5.59
N VAL A 85 6.10 7.17 -6.72
CA VAL A 85 7.26 6.30 -6.77
C VAL A 85 8.53 7.06 -6.39
N ALA A 86 8.70 8.26 -6.93
CA ALA A 86 9.88 9.08 -6.62
C ALA A 86 9.93 9.44 -5.14
N ARG A 87 8.79 9.80 -4.56
CA ARG A 87 8.75 10.14 -3.14
C ARG A 87 9.02 8.93 -2.26
N THR A 88 8.52 7.76 -2.65
CA THR A 88 8.78 6.53 -1.91
C THR A 88 10.29 6.27 -1.87
N VAL A 89 10.95 6.36 -3.01
CA VAL A 89 12.39 6.14 -3.07
C VAL A 89 13.13 7.20 -2.27
N ALA A 90 12.71 8.47 -2.38
CA ALA A 90 13.39 9.55 -1.69
C ALA A 90 13.27 9.42 -0.17
N GLU A 91 12.12 9.02 0.33
CA GLU A 91 11.85 9.04 1.77
C GLU A 91 12.11 7.70 2.45
N LEU A 92 11.90 6.59 1.73
CA LEU A 92 12.12 5.27 2.30
C LEU A 92 13.35 4.57 1.75
N GLY A 93 13.99 5.15 0.77
CA GLY A 93 15.29 4.71 0.29
C GLY A 93 15.26 3.75 -0.89
N ALA A 94 14.11 3.17 -1.21
CA ALA A 94 14.00 2.19 -2.29
C ALA A 94 12.54 1.98 -2.63
N LEU A 95 12.29 1.19 -3.66
CA LEU A 95 10.97 0.63 -3.94
C LEU A 95 11.18 -0.77 -4.50
N ASP A 96 10.86 -1.76 -3.70
CA ASP A 96 11.10 -3.17 -4.04
C ASP A 96 9.83 -3.91 -4.45
N VAL A 97 8.68 -3.51 -3.92
CA VAL A 97 7.42 -4.21 -4.14
C VAL A 97 6.32 -3.19 -4.40
N LEU A 98 5.53 -3.41 -5.45
CA LEU A 98 4.38 -2.57 -5.74
C LEU A 98 3.13 -3.42 -5.75
N VAL A 99 2.16 -3.07 -4.91
CA VAL A 99 0.87 -3.76 -4.86
C VAL A 99 -0.21 -2.79 -5.33
N ASN A 100 -0.83 -3.10 -6.46
CA ASN A 100 -1.84 -2.22 -7.06
C ASN A 100 -3.24 -2.68 -6.68
N ASN A 101 -3.60 -2.50 -5.42
CA ASN A 101 -4.90 -2.91 -4.90
C ASN A 101 -6.02 -1.99 -5.36
N ALA A 102 -5.73 -0.70 -5.52
CA ALA A 102 -6.77 0.27 -5.93
C ALA A 102 -7.28 -0.03 -7.34
N ALA A 103 -6.39 -0.39 -8.28
CA ALA A 103 -6.81 -0.71 -9.64
C ALA A 103 -7.73 -1.92 -9.65
N PHE A 104 -7.42 -2.92 -8.83
CA PHE A 104 -8.26 -4.10 -8.73
C PHE A 104 -9.66 -3.75 -8.25
N GLN A 105 -9.77 -2.88 -7.26
CA GLN A 105 -11.06 -2.47 -6.72
C GLN A 105 -11.88 -1.70 -7.74
N GLU A 106 -11.25 -0.84 -8.53
CA GLU A 106 -11.95 -0.09 -9.56
C GLU A 106 -12.51 -0.99 -10.63
N HIS A 107 -11.73 -1.96 -11.06
CA HIS A 107 -12.17 -2.90 -12.10
C HIS A 107 -13.35 -3.73 -11.61
N ALA A 108 -13.40 -4.05 -10.35
CA ALA A 108 -14.52 -4.78 -9.81
C ALA A 108 -15.81 -3.97 -9.84
N ALA A 109 -15.72 -2.64 -9.81
CA ALA A 109 -16.88 -1.77 -9.79
C ALA A 109 -17.50 -1.56 -11.16
N ASP A 110 -16.69 -1.63 -12.24
CA ASP A 110 -17.18 -1.33 -13.59
C ASP A 110 -16.52 -2.28 -14.60
N PRO A 111 -17.24 -3.32 -15.04
CA PRO A 111 -16.67 -4.28 -15.96
C PRO A 111 -16.20 -3.69 -17.29
N GLU A 112 -16.77 -2.58 -17.72
CA GLU A 112 -16.34 -1.98 -18.98
C GLU A 112 -14.94 -1.40 -18.92
N ASP A 113 -14.51 -1.01 -17.75
CA ASP A 113 -13.16 -0.49 -17.57
C ASP A 113 -12.10 -1.57 -17.76
N LEU A 114 -12.49 -2.82 -17.64
CA LEU A 114 -11.54 -3.92 -17.75
C LEU A 114 -10.93 -4.03 -19.14
N ASP A 115 -11.71 -3.71 -20.17
CA ASP A 115 -11.24 -3.86 -21.54
C ASP A 115 -10.04 -2.95 -21.83
N ASP A 116 -10.10 -1.72 -21.37
CA ASP A 116 -9.04 -0.74 -21.62
C ASP A 116 -7.82 -0.97 -20.76
N GLU A 117 -8.05 -1.31 -19.51
CA GLU A 117 -6.97 -1.39 -18.52
C GLU A 117 -6.16 -2.66 -18.64
N ARG A 118 -6.68 -3.64 -19.32
CA ARG A 118 -6.06 -4.95 -19.39
C ARG A 118 -5.07 -5.12 -20.52
N VAL A 119 -5.08 -4.22 -21.44
CA VAL A 119 -4.20 -4.36 -22.62
C VAL A 119 -2.78 -4.05 -22.32
#